data_c7df7fb9764266d3a04d07d16747a306
#
_entry.id   c7df7fb9764266d3a04d07d16747a306
#
_cell.length_a   1.000
_cell.length_b   1.000
_cell.length_c   1.000
_cell.angle_alpha   90.00
_cell.angle_beta   90.00
_cell.angle_gamma   90.00
#
_symmetry.space_group_name_H-M   'P 1'
#
loop_
_entity.id
_entity.type
_entity.pdbx_description
1 polymer ?
#
loop_
_entity_poly.entity_id
_entity_poly.type
_entity_poly.pdbx_seq_one_letter_code
_entity_poly.pdbx_strand_id
1 'polypeptide(L)' 'MKKINCPCGFEAKTHTADELVKITQLHVQEVHKQDHPQGLPREQILQMITDA' A
#
# COMPACT_ATOMS: atom_id res chain seq x y z
N MET A 1 -4.44 8.44 12.38
CA MET A 1 -3.45 8.07 11.35
C MET A 1 -4.00 6.97 10.46
N LYS A 2 -3.48 6.85 9.29
CA LYS A 2 -3.87 5.78 8.36
C LYS A 2 -2.82 4.68 8.37
N LYS A 3 -3.28 3.44 8.25
CA LYS A 3 -2.42 2.26 8.34
C LYS A 3 -2.78 1.27 7.24
N ILE A 4 -1.77 0.55 6.74
CA ILE A 4 -1.98 -0.53 5.79
C ILE A 4 -1.16 -1.75 6.23
N ASN A 5 -1.76 -2.93 6.08
CA ASN A 5 -1.09 -4.21 6.28
C ASN A 5 -1.13 -5.01 4.99
N CYS A 6 0.04 -5.41 4.51
CA CYS A 6 0.15 -6.28 3.36
C CYS A 6 0.28 -7.73 3.83
N PRO A 7 -0.34 -8.70 3.15
CA PRO A 7 -0.20 -10.11 3.52
C PRO A 7 1.23 -10.62 3.55
N CYS A 8 2.15 -9.94 2.87
CA CYS A 8 3.56 -10.32 2.86
C CYS A 8 4.32 -9.88 4.11
N GLY A 9 3.65 -9.21 5.04
CA GLY A 9 4.29 -8.71 6.26
C GLY A 9 4.62 -7.22 6.23
N PHE A 10 4.41 -6.56 5.10
CA PHE A 10 4.63 -5.11 5.01
C PHE A 10 3.55 -4.36 5.82
N GLU A 11 3.99 -3.40 6.61
CA GLU A 11 3.09 -2.59 7.43
C GLU A 11 3.62 -1.16 7.45
N ALA A 12 2.72 -0.20 7.28
CA ALA A 12 3.09 1.22 7.29
C ALA A 12 1.97 2.06 7.87
N LYS A 13 2.33 3.17 8.48
CA LYS A 13 1.40 4.17 9.03
C LYS A 13 1.83 5.54 8.57
N THR A 14 0.87 6.36 8.17
CA THR A 14 1.12 7.75 7.78
C THR A 14 -0.01 8.63 8.29
N HIS A 15 0.20 9.96 8.19
CA HIS A 15 -0.83 10.92 8.59
C HIS A 15 -2.01 10.94 7.61
N THR A 16 -1.76 10.68 6.33
CA THR A 16 -2.80 10.78 5.30
C THR A 16 -2.83 9.52 4.45
N ALA A 17 -3.99 9.25 3.85
CA ALA A 17 -4.14 8.13 2.94
C ALA A 17 -3.30 8.32 1.66
N ASP A 18 -3.16 9.56 1.21
CA ASP A 18 -2.39 9.84 -0.01
C ASP A 18 -0.93 9.42 0.14
N GLU A 19 -0.31 9.75 1.28
CA GLU A 19 1.05 9.32 1.53
C GLU A 19 1.15 7.79 1.58
N LEU A 20 0.19 7.16 2.23
CA LEU A 20 0.19 5.72 2.38
C LEU A 20 0.04 5.01 1.04
N VAL A 21 -0.82 5.54 0.16
CA VAL A 21 -0.97 5.01 -1.20
C VAL A 21 0.36 5.08 -1.95
N LYS A 22 1.05 6.20 -1.86
CA LYS A 22 2.31 6.40 -2.55
C LYS A 22 3.37 5.40 -2.08
N ILE A 23 3.50 5.24 -0.77
CA ILE A 23 4.45 4.30 -0.19
C ILE A 23 4.11 2.86 -0.60
N THR A 24 2.83 2.51 -0.56
CA THR A 24 2.39 1.17 -0.91
C THR A 24 2.64 0.86 -2.38
N GLN A 25 2.43 1.83 -3.26
CA GLN A 25 2.70 1.63 -4.68
C GLN A 25 4.18 1.37 -4.92
N LEU A 26 5.05 2.10 -4.24
CA LEU A 26 6.49 1.85 -4.34
C LEU A 26 6.86 0.45 -3.84
N HIS A 27 6.26 0.04 -2.73
CA HIS A 27 6.48 -1.29 -2.18
C HIS A 27 6.08 -2.38 -3.18
N VAL A 28 4.91 -2.23 -3.78
CA VAL A 28 4.42 -3.21 -4.75
C VAL A 28 5.32 -3.27 -5.97
N GLN A 29 5.80 -2.12 -6.45
CA GLN A 29 6.68 -2.08 -7.61
C GLN A 29 8.02 -2.75 -7.36
N GLU A 30 8.54 -2.68 -6.15
CA GLU A 30 9.87 -3.21 -5.85
C GLU A 30 9.83 -4.65 -5.33
N VAL A 31 8.82 -4.97 -4.50
CA VAL A 31 8.76 -6.27 -3.83
C VAL A 31 7.85 -7.25 -4.58
N HIS A 32 6.73 -6.77 -5.10
CA HIS A 32 5.73 -7.60 -5.76
C HIS A 32 5.71 -7.40 -7.27
N LYS A 33 6.84 -7.06 -7.84
CA LYS A 33 6.96 -6.74 -9.26
C LYS A 33 6.52 -7.90 -10.15
N GLN A 34 6.80 -9.13 -9.74
CA GLN A 34 6.43 -10.30 -10.54
C GLN A 34 4.94 -10.61 -10.43
N ASP A 35 4.37 -10.39 -9.25
CA ASP A 35 2.95 -10.67 -9.01
C ASP A 35 2.06 -9.56 -9.56
N HIS A 36 2.54 -8.33 -9.51
CA HIS A 36 1.79 -7.14 -9.92
C HIS A 36 2.66 -6.25 -10.79
N PRO A 37 2.97 -6.68 -12.04
CA PRO A 37 3.90 -5.91 -12.88
C PRO A 37 3.43 -4.50 -13.20
N GLN A 38 2.14 -4.24 -13.12
CA GLN A 38 1.58 -2.89 -13.31
C GLN A 38 1.27 -2.18 -12.01
N GLY A 39 1.56 -2.82 -10.86
CA GLY A 39 1.24 -2.31 -9.55
C GLY A 39 -0.23 -2.52 -9.21
N LEU A 40 -0.65 -1.98 -8.08
CA LEU A 40 -2.04 -2.02 -7.64
C LEU A 40 -2.73 -0.70 -7.94
N PRO A 41 -4.01 -0.73 -8.36
CA PRO A 41 -4.76 0.51 -8.54
C PRO A 41 -4.98 1.20 -7.21
N ARG A 42 -5.06 2.54 -7.26
CA ARG A 42 -5.24 3.35 -6.07
C ARG A 42 -6.46 2.93 -5.26
N GLU A 43 -7.55 2.62 -5.94
CA GLU A 43 -8.80 2.23 -5.28
C GLU A 43 -8.63 0.98 -4.45
N GLN A 44 -7.90 0.00 -4.96
CA GLN A 44 -7.65 -1.23 -4.22
C GLN A 44 -6.80 -0.96 -3.00
N ILE A 45 -5.79 -0.12 -3.13
CA ILE A 45 -4.94 0.26 -2.00
C ILE A 45 -5.76 0.98 -0.93
N LEU A 46 -6.65 1.88 -1.34
CA LEU A 46 -7.50 2.60 -0.40
C LEU A 46 -8.40 1.67 0.40
N GLN A 47 -8.86 0.58 -0.21
CA GLN A 47 -9.67 -0.40 0.50
C GLN A 47 -8.88 -1.18 1.54
N MET A 48 -7.57 -1.25 1.39
CA MET A 48 -6.69 -1.93 2.35
C MET A 48 -6.31 -1.03 3.51
N ILE A 49 -6.50 0.27 3.39
CA ILE A 49 -6.13 1.24 4.41
C ILE A 49 -7.21 1.31 5.49
N THR A 50 -6.78 1.28 6.75
CA THR A 50 -7.68 1.42 7.90
C THR A 50 -7.18 2.54 8.80
N ASP A 51 -8.03 2.95 9.72
CA ASP A 51 -7.62 3.92 10.75
C ASP A 51 -6.82 3.20 11.83
N ALA A 52 -5.71 3.81 12.16
CA ALA A 52 -4.83 3.25 13.20
C ALA A 52 -5.13 3.85 14.56
#